data_8c5d1a9a1a7bb7e976bbb01f68fcc4a7
#
_entry.id   8c5d1a9a1a7bb7e976bbb01f68fcc4a7
#
_cell.length_a   1.000
_cell.length_b   1.000
_cell.length_c   1.000
_cell.angle_alpha   90.00
_cell.angle_beta   90.00
_cell.angle_gamma   90.00
#
_symmetry.space_group_name_H-M   'P 1'
#
loop_
_entity.id
_entity.type
_entity.pdbx_description
1 polymer ?
#
loop_
_entity_poly.entity_id
_entity_poly.type
_entity_poly.pdbx_seq_one_letter_code
_entity_poly.pdbx_strand_id
1 'polypeptide(L)'
;MVVFMQLYTSNEIQNIQNDLPYLIQTSEWIRSFLAKSHPDLGRSGKVCPHIPYSLKADAIQLAVIRPQSYIQQDIEVIVKGYRDAFLQTEPSFGDASIYKVILLLFPDINIEDTPTLIDDVQKKLKPFFVEAGLMLGEFHMRNQSPGLHNPNFRPLRSPIPMLAIRFMVEADLPFLKLSSDEPQIRIKYLEIYLQRFANNFKDEKNYHQAMQALTTAKQELEAFNTFIH
;
A
#
# COMPACT_ATOMS: atom_id res chain seq x y z
N MET A 1 2.66 -33.22 -14.54
CA MET A 1 2.22 -31.80 -14.72
C MET A 1 0.72 -31.84 -14.96
N VAL A 2 -0.08 -31.46 -13.97
CA VAL A 2 -1.55 -31.39 -14.14
C VAL A 2 -1.83 -30.09 -14.88
N VAL A 3 -2.28 -30.20 -16.12
CA VAL A 3 -2.76 -29.03 -16.89
C VAL A 3 -4.15 -28.70 -16.36
N PHE A 4 -4.28 -27.64 -15.56
CA PHE A 4 -5.58 -27.10 -15.22
C PHE A 4 -6.16 -26.45 -16.48
N MET A 5 -7.17 -27.05 -17.07
CA MET A 5 -7.94 -26.42 -18.13
C MET A 5 -8.84 -25.37 -17.49
N GLN A 6 -8.59 -24.09 -17.82
CA GLN A 6 -9.44 -22.98 -17.40
C GLN A 6 -10.60 -22.86 -18.40
N LEU A 7 -11.83 -23.01 -17.91
CA LEU A 7 -13.05 -22.88 -18.70
C LEU A 7 -13.73 -21.55 -18.35
N TYR A 8 -14.25 -20.87 -19.35
CA TYR A 8 -14.93 -19.58 -19.20
C TYR A 8 -16.36 -19.67 -19.73
N THR A 9 -17.31 -19.10 -19.02
CA THR A 9 -18.63 -18.79 -19.50
C THR A 9 -18.64 -17.54 -20.38
N SER A 10 -19.69 -17.33 -21.17
CA SER A 10 -19.83 -16.11 -21.98
C SER A 10 -19.81 -14.82 -21.14
N ASN A 11 -20.38 -14.84 -19.95
CA ASN A 11 -20.36 -13.69 -19.05
C ASN A 11 -18.96 -13.42 -18.50
N GLU A 12 -18.20 -14.46 -18.16
CA GLU A 12 -16.80 -14.31 -17.72
C GLU A 12 -15.91 -13.78 -18.85
N ILE A 13 -16.09 -14.23 -20.08
CA ILE A 13 -15.39 -13.69 -21.26
C ILE A 13 -15.70 -12.19 -21.42
N GLN A 14 -16.96 -11.80 -21.30
CA GLN A 14 -17.37 -10.38 -21.39
C GLN A 14 -16.74 -9.54 -20.28
N ASN A 15 -16.71 -10.05 -19.05
CA ASN A 15 -16.08 -9.37 -17.91
C ASN A 15 -14.57 -9.21 -18.14
N ILE A 16 -13.87 -10.27 -18.55
CA ILE A 16 -12.43 -10.21 -18.87
C ILE A 16 -12.16 -9.19 -19.98
N GLN A 17 -12.97 -9.16 -21.03
CA GLN A 17 -12.82 -8.21 -22.13
C GLN A 17 -12.98 -6.76 -21.64
N ASN A 18 -13.89 -6.49 -20.73
CA ASN A 18 -14.12 -5.17 -20.16
C ASN A 18 -13.00 -4.75 -19.20
N ASP A 19 -12.37 -5.69 -18.50
CA ASP A 19 -11.32 -5.45 -17.51
C ASP A 19 -9.92 -5.38 -18.10
N LEU A 20 -9.70 -6.10 -19.19
CA LEU A 20 -8.38 -6.27 -19.80
C LEU A 20 -7.66 -4.95 -20.11
N PRO A 21 -8.29 -3.88 -20.62
CA PRO A 21 -7.61 -2.61 -20.85
C PRO A 21 -7.00 -2.02 -19.58
N TYR A 22 -7.69 -2.08 -18.45
CA TYR A 22 -7.21 -1.55 -17.17
C TYR A 22 -6.07 -2.39 -16.58
N LEU A 23 -6.15 -3.71 -16.73
CA LEU A 23 -5.10 -4.64 -16.32
C LEU A 23 -3.81 -4.41 -17.13
N ILE A 24 -3.93 -4.26 -18.46
CA ILE A 24 -2.80 -3.97 -19.35
C ILE A 24 -2.18 -2.61 -18.98
N GLN A 25 -2.97 -1.55 -18.93
CA GLN A 25 -2.51 -0.20 -18.61
C GLN A 25 -1.77 -0.14 -17.26
N THR A 26 -2.31 -0.83 -16.25
CA THR A 26 -1.65 -0.90 -14.93
C THR A 26 -0.35 -1.69 -15.00
N SER A 27 -0.33 -2.82 -15.69
CA SER A 27 0.88 -3.62 -15.88
C SER A 27 1.98 -2.85 -16.60
N GLU A 28 1.64 -2.08 -17.64
CA GLU A 28 2.56 -1.21 -18.37
C GLU A 28 3.10 -0.07 -17.47
N TRP A 29 2.24 0.58 -16.69
CA TRP A 29 2.64 1.60 -15.73
C TRP A 29 3.60 1.04 -14.67
N ILE A 30 3.34 -0.14 -14.12
CA ILE A 30 4.24 -0.81 -13.17
C ILE A 30 5.62 -1.01 -13.81
N ARG A 31 5.69 -1.53 -15.05
CA ARG A 31 6.93 -1.85 -15.75
C ARG A 31 7.69 -0.63 -16.24
N SER A 32 6.98 0.40 -16.71
CA SER A 32 7.57 1.61 -17.30
C SER A 32 7.88 2.69 -16.27
N PHE A 33 7.20 2.71 -15.12
CA PHE A 33 7.37 3.73 -14.10
C PHE A 33 7.91 3.16 -12.78
N LEU A 34 7.17 2.31 -12.06
CA LEU A 34 7.59 1.83 -10.75
C LEU A 34 8.88 0.99 -10.79
N ALA A 35 9.06 0.18 -11.84
CA ALA A 35 10.24 -0.67 -12.03
C ALA A 35 11.44 0.07 -12.64
N LYS A 36 11.33 1.38 -12.92
CA LYS A 36 12.40 2.18 -13.56
C LYS A 36 12.93 3.24 -12.60
N SER A 37 14.12 3.74 -12.93
CA SER A 37 14.65 4.96 -12.32
C SER A 37 13.94 6.19 -12.89
N HIS A 38 13.84 7.25 -12.09
CA HIS A 38 13.25 8.52 -12.50
C HIS A 38 14.20 9.66 -12.14
N PRO A 39 14.41 10.66 -13.02
CA PRO A 39 15.32 11.78 -12.76
C PRO A 39 14.92 12.56 -11.50
N ASP A 40 13.62 12.74 -11.25
CA ASP A 40 13.11 13.50 -10.12
C ASP A 40 12.98 12.70 -8.83
N LEU A 41 13.45 11.43 -8.81
CA LEU A 41 13.33 10.58 -7.61
C LEU A 41 14.10 11.11 -6.40
N GLY A 42 15.17 11.91 -6.63
CA GLY A 42 16.03 12.45 -5.57
C GLY A 42 17.01 11.43 -4.95
N ARG A 43 17.08 10.22 -5.51
CA ARG A 43 18.04 9.16 -5.20
C ARG A 43 18.31 8.26 -6.40
N SER A 44 19.36 7.47 -6.34
CA SER A 44 19.60 6.41 -7.32
C SER A 44 18.62 5.24 -7.14
N GLY A 45 18.48 4.43 -8.19
CA GLY A 45 17.66 3.22 -8.18
C GLY A 45 16.26 3.40 -8.78
N LYS A 46 15.38 2.45 -8.53
CA LYS A 46 14.02 2.39 -9.09
C LYS A 46 13.04 3.21 -8.25
N VAL A 47 11.95 3.67 -8.85
CA VAL A 47 10.88 4.37 -8.13
C VAL A 47 10.42 3.51 -6.94
N CYS A 48 10.08 2.26 -7.18
CA CYS A 48 9.86 1.28 -6.11
C CYS A 48 10.95 0.19 -6.16
N PRO A 49 11.83 0.07 -5.16
CA PRO A 49 12.92 -0.90 -5.18
C PRO A 49 12.47 -2.37 -5.13
N HIS A 50 11.27 -2.65 -4.63
CA HIS A 50 10.72 -4.00 -4.52
C HIS A 50 10.10 -4.52 -5.83
N ILE A 51 9.54 -3.64 -6.66
CA ILE A 51 8.80 -4.03 -7.88
C ILE A 51 9.59 -4.90 -8.86
N PRO A 52 10.88 -4.66 -9.14
CA PRO A 52 11.63 -5.55 -10.03
C PRO A 52 11.66 -7.01 -9.53
N TYR A 53 11.75 -7.22 -8.22
CA TYR A 53 11.74 -8.55 -7.60
C TYR A 53 10.32 -9.15 -7.63
N SER A 54 9.30 -8.35 -7.33
CA SER A 54 7.89 -8.76 -7.42
C SER A 54 7.51 -9.21 -8.83
N LEU A 55 7.97 -8.49 -9.86
CA LEU A 55 7.78 -8.87 -11.27
C LEU A 55 8.51 -10.16 -11.62
N LYS A 56 9.75 -10.36 -11.14
CA LYS A 56 10.53 -11.58 -11.37
C LYS A 56 9.90 -12.80 -10.71
N ALA A 57 9.31 -12.61 -9.54
CA ALA A 57 8.64 -13.65 -8.75
C ALA A 57 7.20 -13.93 -9.20
N ASP A 58 6.67 -13.17 -10.18
CA ASP A 58 5.26 -13.18 -10.59
C ASP A 58 4.30 -13.00 -9.39
N ALA A 59 4.67 -12.11 -8.47
CA ALA A 59 4.03 -11.91 -7.18
C ALA A 59 3.12 -10.66 -7.12
N ILE A 60 2.81 -10.08 -8.29
CA ILE A 60 1.88 -8.94 -8.39
C ILE A 60 0.55 -9.44 -8.94
N GLN A 61 -0.48 -9.31 -8.13
CA GLN A 61 -1.85 -9.66 -8.50
C GLN A 61 -2.68 -8.39 -8.66
N LEU A 62 -3.58 -8.37 -9.65
CA LEU A 62 -4.46 -7.25 -9.94
C LEU A 62 -5.91 -7.71 -9.89
N ALA A 63 -6.77 -6.93 -9.26
CA ALA A 63 -8.21 -7.13 -9.24
C ALA A 63 -8.90 -5.86 -9.72
N VAL A 64 -9.81 -5.96 -10.68
CA VAL A 64 -10.69 -4.86 -11.07
C VAL A 64 -11.93 -4.90 -10.17
N ILE A 65 -12.18 -3.78 -9.50
CA ILE A 65 -13.23 -3.67 -8.48
C ILE A 65 -14.33 -2.75 -9.00
N ARG A 66 -15.55 -3.28 -9.06
CA ARG A 66 -16.78 -2.55 -9.34
C ARG A 66 -17.76 -2.78 -8.20
N PRO A 67 -17.77 -1.91 -7.16
CA PRO A 67 -18.71 -2.01 -6.07
C PRO A 67 -20.14 -1.77 -6.57
N GLN A 68 -21.14 -2.29 -5.84
CA GLN A 68 -22.55 -2.05 -6.15
C GLN A 68 -22.91 -0.56 -6.03
N SER A 69 -22.29 0.14 -5.09
CA SER A 69 -22.35 1.59 -4.98
C SER A 69 -20.97 2.17 -4.68
N TYR A 70 -20.70 3.36 -5.21
CA TYR A 70 -19.43 4.07 -4.99
C TYR A 70 -19.53 4.95 -3.74
N ILE A 71 -19.72 4.30 -2.57
CA ILE A 71 -19.67 4.93 -1.25
C ILE A 71 -18.50 4.34 -0.45
N GLN A 72 -17.95 5.13 0.46
CA GLN A 72 -16.79 4.71 1.26
C GLN A 72 -16.98 3.36 1.95
N GLN A 73 -18.18 3.12 2.57
CA GLN A 73 -18.46 1.91 3.32
C GLN A 73 -18.34 0.64 2.47
N ASP A 74 -18.86 0.66 1.25
CA ASP A 74 -18.79 -0.49 0.35
C ASP A 74 -17.35 -0.78 -0.06
N ILE A 75 -16.57 0.26 -0.37
CA ILE A 75 -15.16 0.13 -0.70
C ILE A 75 -14.38 -0.40 0.51
N GLU A 76 -14.63 0.12 1.72
CA GLU A 76 -13.99 -0.37 2.96
C GLU A 76 -14.25 -1.86 3.20
N VAL A 77 -15.48 -2.33 3.00
CA VAL A 77 -15.83 -3.75 3.16
C VAL A 77 -15.07 -4.61 2.16
N ILE A 78 -15.02 -4.20 0.89
CA ILE A 78 -14.29 -4.90 -0.15
C ILE A 78 -12.78 -4.96 0.19
N VAL A 79 -12.18 -3.83 0.54
CA VAL A 79 -10.75 -3.72 0.85
C VAL A 79 -10.36 -4.56 2.07
N LYS A 80 -11.21 -4.63 3.10
CA LYS A 80 -11.02 -5.53 4.25
C LYS A 80 -11.06 -7.00 3.84
N GLY A 81 -11.99 -7.39 2.95
CA GLY A 81 -12.03 -8.75 2.40
C GLY A 81 -10.74 -9.12 1.66
N TYR A 82 -10.19 -8.21 0.87
CA TYR A 82 -8.92 -8.42 0.18
C TYR A 82 -7.71 -8.46 1.13
N ARG A 83 -7.74 -7.78 2.29
CA ARG A 83 -6.73 -7.97 3.34
C ARG A 83 -6.70 -9.41 3.81
N ASP A 84 -7.86 -9.98 4.10
CA ASP A 84 -7.96 -11.35 4.59
C ASP A 84 -7.53 -12.37 3.52
N ALA A 85 -7.95 -12.16 2.27
CA ALA A 85 -7.47 -12.95 1.13
C ALA A 85 -5.96 -12.84 0.95
N PHE A 86 -5.38 -11.64 1.08
CA PHE A 86 -3.94 -11.43 1.02
C PHE A 86 -3.19 -12.25 2.06
N LEU A 87 -3.67 -12.29 3.29
CA LEU A 87 -3.02 -13.05 4.37
C LEU A 87 -3.10 -14.57 4.15
N GLN A 88 -4.14 -15.06 3.46
CA GLN A 88 -4.35 -16.48 3.18
C GLN A 88 -3.66 -16.96 1.89
N THR A 89 -3.32 -16.05 0.98
CA THR A 89 -2.69 -16.39 -0.31
C THR A 89 -1.18 -16.55 -0.15
N GLU A 90 -0.60 -17.58 -0.78
CA GLU A 90 0.85 -17.79 -0.77
C GLU A 90 1.59 -16.82 -1.73
N PRO A 91 2.84 -16.45 -1.39
CA PRO A 91 3.56 -16.73 -0.14
C PRO A 91 3.05 -15.88 1.03
N SER A 92 2.70 -16.55 2.15
CA SER A 92 2.16 -15.89 3.35
C SER A 92 3.23 -15.55 4.39
N PHE A 93 4.42 -16.15 4.28
CA PHE A 93 5.56 -15.94 5.19
C PHE A 93 6.91 -16.08 4.48
N GLY A 94 7.99 -15.76 5.21
CA GLY A 94 9.37 -15.86 4.72
C GLY A 94 9.78 -14.70 3.78
N ASP A 95 11.02 -14.76 3.28
CA ASP A 95 11.63 -13.68 2.48
C ASP A 95 10.89 -13.39 1.16
N ALA A 96 10.22 -14.38 0.59
CA ALA A 96 9.46 -14.22 -0.65
C ALA A 96 8.17 -13.42 -0.43
N SER A 97 7.59 -13.45 0.78
CA SER A 97 6.31 -12.77 1.07
C SER A 97 6.37 -11.25 0.92
N ILE A 98 7.55 -10.64 1.17
CA ILE A 98 7.72 -9.18 1.05
C ILE A 98 7.55 -8.66 -0.38
N TYR A 99 7.60 -9.54 -1.37
CA TYR A 99 7.41 -9.18 -2.78
C TYR A 99 5.97 -9.36 -3.26
N LYS A 100 5.11 -9.98 -2.46
CA LYS A 100 3.70 -10.14 -2.78
C LYS A 100 2.97 -8.80 -2.69
N VAL A 101 2.18 -8.50 -3.73
CA VAL A 101 1.37 -7.28 -3.84
C VAL A 101 0.03 -7.63 -4.45
N ILE A 102 -1.05 -7.10 -3.89
CA ILE A 102 -2.37 -7.06 -4.54
C ILE A 102 -2.70 -5.60 -4.84
N LEU A 103 -3.06 -5.32 -6.09
CA LEU A 103 -3.55 -4.01 -6.53
C LEU A 103 -5.06 -4.11 -6.81
N LEU A 104 -5.83 -3.31 -6.11
CA LEU A 104 -7.28 -3.17 -6.27
C LEU A 104 -7.55 -1.96 -7.16
N LEU A 105 -7.95 -2.18 -8.40
CA LEU A 105 -8.19 -1.16 -9.41
C LEU A 105 -9.65 -0.73 -9.40
N PHE A 106 -9.90 0.57 -9.38
CA PHE A 106 -11.24 1.17 -9.36
C PHE A 106 -11.44 2.05 -10.60
N PRO A 107 -11.57 1.46 -11.81
CA PRO A 107 -11.57 2.21 -13.06
C PRO A 107 -12.76 3.17 -13.22
N ASP A 108 -13.87 2.90 -12.55
CA ASP A 108 -15.10 3.68 -12.67
C ASP A 108 -15.21 4.80 -11.61
N ILE A 109 -14.22 4.94 -10.71
CA ILE A 109 -14.14 6.09 -9.81
C ILE A 109 -13.68 7.31 -10.61
N ASN A 110 -14.50 8.37 -10.61
CA ASN A 110 -14.11 9.63 -11.20
C ASN A 110 -12.90 10.23 -10.47
N ILE A 111 -12.06 10.93 -11.21
CA ILE A 111 -10.86 11.54 -10.65
C ILE A 111 -11.17 12.56 -9.53
N GLU A 112 -12.33 13.20 -9.58
CA GLU A 112 -12.78 14.17 -8.59
C GLU A 112 -13.16 13.50 -7.25
N ASP A 113 -13.59 12.23 -7.29
CA ASP A 113 -14.04 11.48 -6.14
C ASP A 113 -12.87 10.73 -5.45
N THR A 114 -11.66 10.71 -6.05
CA THR A 114 -10.50 9.99 -5.51
C THR A 114 -10.08 10.43 -4.10
N PRO A 115 -10.14 11.72 -3.69
CA PRO A 115 -9.83 12.09 -2.30
C PRO A 115 -10.74 11.39 -1.29
N THR A 116 -12.03 11.28 -1.59
CA THR A 116 -13.02 10.67 -0.70
C THR A 116 -13.02 9.14 -0.77
N LEU A 117 -12.95 8.58 -1.97
CA LEU A 117 -13.13 7.14 -2.18
C LEU A 117 -11.83 6.34 -2.16
N ILE A 118 -10.67 6.99 -2.30
CA ILE A 118 -9.36 6.33 -2.26
C ILE A 118 -8.55 6.82 -1.06
N ASP A 119 -8.30 8.13 -0.92
CA ASP A 119 -7.41 8.64 0.13
C ASP A 119 -8.04 8.52 1.52
N ASP A 120 -9.30 8.92 1.70
CA ASP A 120 -9.99 8.80 2.99
C ASP A 120 -10.20 7.34 3.38
N VAL A 121 -10.52 6.46 2.42
CA VAL A 121 -10.62 5.01 2.66
C VAL A 121 -9.26 4.44 3.09
N GLN A 122 -8.19 4.79 2.40
CA GLN A 122 -6.83 4.38 2.78
C GLN A 122 -6.51 4.85 4.19
N LYS A 123 -6.70 6.13 4.49
CA LYS A 123 -6.43 6.73 5.80
C LYS A 123 -7.20 6.02 6.91
N LYS A 124 -8.49 5.77 6.71
CA LYS A 124 -9.36 5.10 7.69
C LYS A 124 -8.96 3.64 7.92
N LEU A 125 -8.54 2.93 6.88
CA LEU A 125 -8.18 1.51 6.97
C LEU A 125 -6.72 1.27 7.35
N LYS A 126 -5.82 2.25 7.20
CA LYS A 126 -4.39 2.12 7.51
C LYS A 126 -4.13 1.48 8.88
N PRO A 127 -4.78 1.89 10.00
CA PRO A 127 -4.57 1.25 11.29
C PRO A 127 -4.83 -0.26 11.27
N PHE A 128 -5.93 -0.65 10.62
CA PHE A 128 -6.36 -2.03 10.51
C PHE A 128 -5.38 -2.91 9.69
N PHE A 129 -4.72 -2.32 8.69
CA PHE A 129 -3.68 -3.00 7.91
C PHE A 129 -2.37 -3.08 8.68
N VAL A 130 -1.95 -2.00 9.31
CA VAL A 130 -0.72 -1.94 10.11
C VAL A 130 -0.77 -2.97 11.25
N GLU A 131 -1.90 -3.14 11.94
CA GLU A 131 -2.10 -4.18 12.96
C GLU A 131 -1.80 -5.60 12.45
N ALA A 132 -2.09 -5.86 11.19
CA ALA A 132 -1.80 -7.14 10.54
C ALA A 132 -0.37 -7.21 9.95
N GLY A 133 0.48 -6.23 10.20
CA GLY A 133 1.83 -6.14 9.62
C GLY A 133 1.84 -5.84 8.12
N LEU A 134 0.78 -5.17 7.63
CA LEU A 134 0.59 -4.81 6.23
C LEU A 134 0.69 -3.31 6.04
N MET A 135 0.91 -2.90 4.80
CA MET A 135 0.74 -1.52 4.34
C MET A 135 -0.36 -1.46 3.30
N LEU A 136 -1.16 -0.40 3.38
CA LEU A 136 -2.16 -0.02 2.38
C LEU A 136 -1.70 1.30 1.76
N GLY A 137 -1.46 1.30 0.46
CA GLY A 137 -1.05 2.50 -0.28
C GLY A 137 -2.15 2.95 -1.24
N GLU A 138 -2.30 4.27 -1.40
CA GLU A 138 -3.26 4.91 -2.29
C GLU A 138 -2.58 5.44 -3.55
N PHE A 139 -3.19 5.23 -4.72
CA PHE A 139 -2.66 5.67 -6.00
C PHE A 139 -3.78 6.21 -6.88
N HIS A 140 -3.60 7.41 -7.42
CA HIS A 140 -4.47 8.00 -8.44
C HIS A 140 -3.79 9.21 -9.11
N MET A 141 -4.29 9.68 -10.23
CA MET A 141 -3.66 10.74 -11.02
C MET A 141 -3.47 12.06 -10.25
N ARG A 142 -4.34 12.36 -9.28
CA ARG A 142 -4.29 13.59 -8.47
C ARG A 142 -3.56 13.43 -7.15
N ASN A 143 -2.96 12.28 -6.86
CA ASN A 143 -2.24 12.08 -5.59
C ASN A 143 -1.16 13.14 -5.41
N GLN A 144 -1.14 13.80 -4.24
CA GLN A 144 -0.25 14.91 -3.90
C GLN A 144 0.85 14.51 -2.92
N SER A 145 0.90 13.25 -2.50
CA SER A 145 1.92 12.76 -1.56
C SER A 145 3.32 12.95 -2.14
N PRO A 146 4.21 13.67 -1.45
CA PRO A 146 5.55 13.94 -1.95
C PRO A 146 6.44 12.70 -1.89
N GLY A 147 7.43 12.65 -2.75
CA GLY A 147 8.50 11.65 -2.66
C GLY A 147 9.37 11.87 -1.41
N LEU A 148 9.83 10.79 -0.79
CA LEU A 148 10.67 10.84 0.42
C LEU A 148 11.99 11.59 0.25
N HIS A 149 12.54 11.65 -0.97
CA HIS A 149 13.82 12.27 -1.28
C HIS A 149 13.70 13.52 -2.15
N ASN A 150 12.53 13.77 -2.73
CA ASN A 150 12.22 14.98 -3.49
C ASN A 150 10.77 15.38 -3.26
N PRO A 151 10.51 16.50 -2.56
CA PRO A 151 9.16 16.94 -2.22
C PRO A 151 8.34 17.38 -3.45
N ASN A 152 8.97 17.60 -4.61
CA ASN A 152 8.30 17.96 -5.87
C ASN A 152 7.90 16.72 -6.69
N PHE A 153 8.46 15.54 -6.40
CA PHE A 153 8.10 14.30 -7.07
C PHE A 153 6.82 13.70 -6.49
N ARG A 154 5.99 13.08 -7.33
CA ARG A 154 4.71 12.47 -6.95
C ARG A 154 4.69 10.99 -7.33
N PRO A 155 5.34 10.12 -6.53
CA PRO A 155 5.52 8.70 -6.86
C PRO A 155 4.23 7.89 -6.85
N LEU A 156 3.16 8.40 -6.20
CA LEU A 156 1.88 7.70 -6.06
C LEU A 156 0.86 8.10 -7.14
N ARG A 157 1.28 8.83 -8.18
CA ARG A 157 0.42 9.10 -9.33
C ARG A 157 0.34 7.88 -10.22
N SER A 158 -0.87 7.44 -10.50
CA SER A 158 -1.17 6.29 -11.36
C SER A 158 -2.26 6.62 -12.37
N PRO A 159 -2.32 5.90 -13.52
CA PRO A 159 -3.32 6.14 -14.55
C PRO A 159 -4.74 5.75 -14.13
N ILE A 160 -4.86 4.81 -13.18
CA ILE A 160 -6.13 4.30 -12.68
C ILE A 160 -6.13 4.46 -11.16
N PRO A 161 -7.23 4.92 -10.53
CA PRO A 161 -7.37 4.89 -9.08
C PRO A 161 -7.22 3.48 -8.53
N MET A 162 -6.36 3.29 -7.52
CA MET A 162 -6.11 1.98 -6.94
C MET A 162 -5.65 2.04 -5.49
N LEU A 163 -5.88 0.93 -4.78
CA LEU A 163 -5.31 0.64 -3.47
C LEU A 163 -4.35 -0.55 -3.57
N ALA A 164 -3.18 -0.42 -2.97
CA ALA A 164 -2.14 -1.46 -2.97
C ALA A 164 -1.98 -2.08 -1.59
N ILE A 165 -2.04 -3.41 -1.51
CA ILE A 165 -1.84 -4.19 -0.29
C ILE A 165 -0.51 -4.92 -0.40
N ARG A 166 0.36 -4.78 0.60
CA ARG A 166 1.63 -5.51 0.70
C ARG A 166 2.07 -5.69 2.15
N PHE A 167 3.00 -6.58 2.40
CA PHE A 167 3.64 -6.65 3.72
C PHE A 167 4.43 -5.38 4.03
N MET A 168 4.42 -5.00 5.31
CA MET A 168 5.28 -3.97 5.87
C MET A 168 6.75 -4.38 5.78
N VAL A 169 7.62 -3.46 5.36
CA VAL A 169 9.08 -3.61 5.30
C VAL A 169 9.77 -2.54 6.16
N GLU A 170 11.04 -2.73 6.50
CA GLU A 170 11.78 -1.75 7.32
C GLU A 170 11.79 -0.33 6.73
N ALA A 171 11.83 -0.21 5.41
CA ALA A 171 11.81 1.07 4.72
C ALA A 171 10.48 1.86 4.88
N ASP A 172 9.47 1.27 5.52
CA ASP A 172 8.17 1.92 5.75
C ASP A 172 8.14 2.84 6.97
N LEU A 173 9.17 2.84 7.79
CA LEU A 173 9.24 3.70 8.98
C LEU A 173 8.84 5.17 8.74
N PRO A 174 9.22 5.83 7.63
CA PRO A 174 8.79 7.21 7.37
C PRO A 174 7.27 7.39 7.32
N PHE A 175 6.54 6.38 6.85
CA PHE A 175 5.06 6.42 6.74
C PHE A 175 4.34 6.09 8.05
N LEU A 176 5.06 5.58 9.06
CA LEU A 176 4.52 5.19 10.35
C LEU A 176 4.76 6.23 11.46
N LYS A 177 5.59 7.24 11.18
CA LYS A 177 5.98 8.31 12.12
C LYS A 177 5.54 9.70 11.68
N LEU A 178 4.51 9.81 10.83
CA LEU A 178 4.05 11.09 10.30
C LEU A 178 3.52 11.98 11.43
N SER A 179 3.99 13.21 11.50
CA SER A 179 3.53 14.20 12.50
C SER A 179 2.07 14.62 12.30
N SER A 180 1.49 14.33 11.13
CA SER A 180 0.07 14.54 10.85
C SER A 180 -0.83 13.48 11.51
N ASP A 181 -0.29 12.33 11.92
CA ASP A 181 -1.02 11.31 12.66
C ASP A 181 -1.05 11.68 14.16
N GLU A 182 -2.14 11.39 14.84
CA GLU A 182 -2.26 11.60 16.29
C GLU A 182 -1.19 10.80 17.06
N PRO A 183 -0.67 11.31 18.22
CA PRO A 183 0.37 10.62 18.96
C PRO A 183 0.03 9.17 19.32
N GLN A 184 -1.24 8.88 19.71
CA GLN A 184 -1.71 7.53 20.04
C GLN A 184 -1.59 6.59 18.84
N ILE A 185 -1.93 7.06 17.64
CA ILE A 185 -1.85 6.29 16.40
C ILE A 185 -0.39 6.00 16.05
N ARG A 186 0.48 7.01 16.17
CA ARG A 186 1.93 6.84 15.92
C ARG A 186 2.58 5.87 16.89
N ILE A 187 2.25 5.95 18.18
CA ILE A 187 2.72 5.01 19.20
C ILE A 187 2.37 3.58 18.78
N LYS A 188 1.10 3.33 18.45
CA LYS A 188 0.63 2.01 18.03
C LYS A 188 1.38 1.49 16.79
N TYR A 189 1.54 2.33 15.77
CA TYR A 189 2.25 1.96 14.55
C TYR A 189 3.72 1.61 14.82
N LEU A 190 4.39 2.42 15.62
CA LEU A 190 5.81 2.23 15.94
C LEU A 190 6.04 0.99 16.81
N GLU A 191 5.14 0.70 17.76
CA GLU A 191 5.20 -0.53 18.56
C GLU A 191 5.02 -1.78 17.69
N ILE A 192 4.06 -1.77 16.77
CA ILE A 192 3.88 -2.87 15.79
C ILE A 192 5.09 -3.02 14.89
N TYR A 193 5.64 -1.93 14.37
CA TYR A 193 6.85 -1.94 13.56
C TYR A 193 8.05 -2.53 14.32
N LEU A 194 8.31 -2.07 15.52
CA LEU A 194 9.39 -2.57 16.38
C LEU A 194 9.21 -4.05 16.70
N GLN A 195 7.99 -4.48 17.03
CA GLN A 195 7.69 -5.89 17.29
C GLN A 195 7.92 -6.76 16.05
N ARG A 196 7.48 -6.30 14.87
CA ARG A 196 7.62 -7.05 13.62
C ARG A 196 9.07 -7.32 13.25
N PHE A 197 9.95 -6.36 13.48
CA PHE A 197 11.37 -6.45 13.10
C PHE A 197 12.31 -6.74 14.27
N ALA A 198 11.80 -6.99 15.50
CA ALA A 198 12.57 -7.10 16.75
C ALA A 198 13.84 -7.97 16.66
N ASN A 199 13.79 -9.08 15.91
CA ASN A 199 14.88 -10.04 15.78
C ASN A 199 15.59 -9.98 14.41
N ASN A 200 15.17 -9.09 13.51
CA ASN A 200 15.59 -9.11 12.11
C ASN A 200 15.81 -7.72 11.50
N PHE A 201 16.14 -6.72 12.33
CA PHE A 201 16.54 -5.42 11.76
C PHE A 201 17.81 -5.61 10.93
N LYS A 202 17.71 -5.28 9.64
CA LYS A 202 18.85 -5.29 8.71
C LYS A 202 19.68 -4.01 8.84
N ASP A 203 19.06 -2.93 9.33
CA ASP A 203 19.69 -1.63 9.56
C ASP A 203 19.38 -1.15 10.99
N GLU A 204 20.38 -1.18 11.88
CA GLU A 204 20.27 -0.67 13.25
C GLU A 204 19.82 0.79 13.31
N LYS A 205 20.12 1.58 12.27
CA LYS A 205 19.65 2.96 12.16
C LYS A 205 18.12 3.04 12.15
N ASN A 206 17.45 2.12 11.46
CA ASN A 206 15.98 2.07 11.44
C ASN A 206 15.43 1.75 12.83
N TYR A 207 16.04 0.83 13.56
CA TYR A 207 15.69 0.54 14.94
C TYR A 207 15.81 1.78 15.84
N HIS A 208 16.96 2.46 15.83
CA HIS A 208 17.18 3.64 16.65
C HIS A 208 16.23 4.79 16.30
N GLN A 209 15.97 5.00 15.01
CA GLN A 209 15.00 6.01 14.56
C GLN A 209 13.57 5.68 15.00
N ALA A 210 13.17 4.41 14.97
CA ALA A 210 11.85 3.99 15.41
C ALA A 210 11.69 4.18 16.93
N MET A 211 12.71 3.81 17.72
CA MET A 211 12.73 4.01 19.18
C MET A 211 12.67 5.49 19.56
N GLN A 212 13.45 6.33 18.88
CA GLN A 212 13.42 7.78 19.09
C GLN A 212 12.03 8.36 18.75
N ALA A 213 11.45 7.96 17.59
CA ALA A 213 10.12 8.42 17.19
C ALA A 213 9.03 7.98 18.19
N LEU A 214 9.13 6.75 18.71
CA LEU A 214 8.22 6.24 19.75
C LEU A 214 8.33 7.06 21.04
N THR A 215 9.55 7.35 21.49
CA THR A 215 9.77 8.19 22.68
C THR A 215 9.15 9.58 22.49
N THR A 216 9.41 10.20 21.35
CA THR A 216 8.84 11.52 21.02
C THR A 216 7.31 11.48 21.02
N ALA A 217 6.69 10.47 20.38
CA ALA A 217 5.24 10.35 20.34
C ALA A 217 4.62 10.15 21.75
N LYS A 218 5.29 9.40 22.65
CA LYS A 218 4.86 9.24 24.05
C LYS A 218 4.94 10.56 24.83
N GLN A 219 6.01 11.32 24.65
CA GLN A 219 6.17 12.65 25.29
C GLN A 219 5.09 13.64 24.80
N GLU A 220 4.79 13.65 23.51
CA GLU A 220 3.73 14.50 22.95
C GLU A 220 2.35 14.13 23.51
N LEU A 221 2.07 12.83 23.69
CA LEU A 221 0.82 12.37 24.30
C LEU A 221 0.72 12.80 25.77
N GLU A 222 1.79 12.67 26.54
CA GLU A 222 1.84 13.11 27.95
C GLU A 222 1.62 14.62 28.08
N ALA A 223 2.29 15.40 27.23
CA ALA A 223 2.10 16.86 27.20
C ALA A 223 0.66 17.23 26.87
N PHE A 224 0.05 16.58 25.87
CA PHE A 224 -1.34 16.80 25.49
C PHE A 224 -2.30 16.52 26.66
N ASN A 225 -2.13 15.40 27.36
CA ASN A 225 -2.95 15.03 28.51
C ASN A 225 -2.80 16.00 29.70
N THR A 226 -1.61 16.58 29.87
CA THR A 226 -1.35 17.57 30.93
C THR A 226 -2.05 18.93 30.68
N PHE A 227 -2.31 19.28 29.43
CA PHE A 227 -3.02 20.52 29.06
C PHE A 227 -4.53 20.41 29.17
N ILE A 228 -5.10 19.21 29.26
CA ILE A 228 -6.55 18.98 29.33
C ILE A 228 -7.03 18.90 30.82
N HIS A 229 -6.11 18.76 31.75
CA HIS A 229 -6.37 18.76 33.21
C HIS A 229 -5.89 20.04 33.86
#